data_5144629ab151bad7aa6fa4849b45a8e3
#
_entry.id   5144629ab151bad7aa6fa4849b45a8e3
#
_cell.length_a   1.000
_cell.length_b   1.000
_cell.length_c   1.000
_cell.angle_alpha   90.00
_cell.angle_beta   90.00
_cell.angle_gamma   90.00
#
_symmetry.space_group_name_H-M   'P 1'
#
loop_
_entity.id
_entity.type
_entity.pdbx_description
1 polymer ?
#
loop_
_entity_poly.entity_id
_entity_poly.type
_entity_poly.pdbx_seq_one_letter_code
_entity_poly.pdbx_strand_id
1 'polypeptide(L)'
;MLHQSAIEGYFAQQEDLLVEAVSRLVRIDSTLGPAQPGQPFGPGPAAALEAFLSLAQEWGLPGENLSGYVGTVDLNNQPDTALHILGHLDIVDAGEGWTVTAPFQPKVVDGLLYGRGTADDKGPMVAALLAMKAIRDLKLPLTKNVRLIAGTDEETGFRDIKWYYGSHPYAPHTLSPDADFPIINLEKGHYQPTFQAAWPQETALP
;
A
#
# COMPACT_ATOMS: atom_id res chain seq x y z
N MET A 1 10.67 -8.06 27.07
CA MET A 1 9.56 -7.16 26.67
C MET A 1 8.27 -7.90 26.95
N LEU A 2 7.27 -7.25 27.53
CA LEU A 2 6.09 -7.90 28.15
C LEU A 2 5.19 -8.71 27.19
N HIS A 3 5.30 -8.54 25.88
CA HIS A 3 4.42 -9.21 24.90
C HIS A 3 5.16 -9.90 23.76
N GLN A 4 6.47 -9.93 23.75
CA GLN A 4 7.27 -10.39 22.62
C GLN A 4 6.95 -11.84 22.24
N SER A 5 6.96 -12.77 23.20
CA SER A 5 6.69 -14.19 22.93
C SER A 5 5.26 -14.45 22.45
N ALA A 6 4.29 -13.66 22.91
CA ALA A 6 2.91 -13.75 22.43
C ALA A 6 2.79 -13.28 20.96
N ILE A 7 3.49 -12.20 20.63
CA ILE A 7 3.53 -11.67 19.25
C ILE A 7 4.24 -12.66 18.31
N GLU A 8 5.41 -13.17 18.69
CA GLU A 8 6.15 -14.18 17.91
C GLU A 8 5.32 -15.45 17.71
N GLY A 9 4.68 -15.95 18.80
CA GLY A 9 3.79 -17.09 18.72
C GLY A 9 2.55 -16.87 17.86
N TYR A 10 2.02 -15.64 17.82
CA TYR A 10 0.92 -15.29 16.91
C TYR A 10 1.35 -15.37 15.47
N PHE A 11 2.43 -14.71 15.08
CA PHE A 11 2.89 -14.68 13.69
C PHE A 11 3.40 -16.01 13.17
N ALA A 12 3.94 -16.89 14.03
CA ALA A 12 4.39 -18.23 13.63
C ALA A 12 3.27 -19.10 13.01
N GLN A 13 2.01 -18.70 13.14
CA GLN A 13 0.85 -19.43 12.63
C GLN A 13 0.11 -18.67 11.51
N GLN A 14 0.65 -17.56 11.01
CA GLN A 14 -0.04 -16.67 10.08
C GLN A 14 0.52 -16.71 8.64
N GLU A 15 1.48 -17.57 8.36
CA GLU A 15 2.14 -17.61 7.04
C GLU A 15 1.13 -17.87 5.91
N ASP A 16 0.30 -18.91 6.02
CA ASP A 16 -0.70 -19.23 5.00
C ASP A 16 -1.72 -18.10 4.82
N LEU A 17 -2.13 -17.48 5.94
CA LEU A 17 -3.06 -16.36 5.91
C LEU A 17 -2.45 -15.16 5.19
N LEU A 18 -1.18 -14.84 5.48
CA LEU A 18 -0.45 -13.75 4.85
C LEU A 18 -0.30 -13.99 3.35
N VAL A 19 0.17 -15.18 2.97
CA VAL A 19 0.40 -15.56 1.56
C VAL A 19 -0.91 -15.48 0.76
N GLU A 20 -2.02 -16.01 1.29
CA GLU A 20 -3.30 -15.95 0.59
C GLU A 20 -3.82 -14.51 0.48
N ALA A 21 -3.70 -13.71 1.53
CA ALA A 21 -4.13 -12.31 1.53
C ALA A 21 -3.34 -11.47 0.50
N VAL A 22 -2.01 -11.60 0.47
CA VAL A 22 -1.16 -10.94 -0.54
C VAL A 22 -1.52 -11.45 -1.93
N SER A 23 -1.67 -12.76 -2.10
CA SER A 23 -2.03 -13.38 -3.36
C SER A 23 -3.37 -12.86 -3.91
N ARG A 24 -4.36 -12.62 -3.05
CA ARG A 24 -5.65 -12.03 -3.43
C ARG A 24 -5.46 -10.66 -4.08
N LEU A 25 -4.62 -9.80 -3.51
CA LEU A 25 -4.35 -8.46 -4.06
C LEU A 25 -3.48 -8.52 -5.32
N VAL A 26 -2.49 -9.41 -5.38
CA VAL A 26 -1.60 -9.58 -6.53
C VAL A 26 -2.36 -10.01 -7.79
N ARG A 27 -3.46 -10.76 -7.67
CA ARG A 27 -4.32 -11.14 -8.80
C ARG A 27 -4.99 -9.95 -9.50
N ILE A 28 -4.96 -8.77 -8.89
CA ILE A 28 -5.57 -7.56 -9.42
C ILE A 28 -4.50 -6.73 -10.12
N ASP A 29 -4.66 -6.51 -11.42
CA ASP A 29 -3.90 -5.51 -12.15
C ASP A 29 -4.35 -4.11 -11.71
N SER A 30 -3.55 -3.48 -10.87
CA SER A 30 -3.82 -2.15 -10.33
C SER A 30 -2.93 -1.06 -10.95
N THR A 31 -2.53 -1.26 -12.20
CA THR A 31 -1.85 -0.23 -12.99
C THR A 31 -2.78 0.98 -13.22
N LEU A 32 -2.20 2.18 -13.27
CA LEU A 32 -2.91 3.42 -13.57
C LEU A 32 -3.75 3.28 -14.85
N GLY A 33 -5.00 3.67 -14.78
CA GLY A 33 -5.93 3.65 -15.90
C GLY A 33 -6.70 4.98 -16.07
N PRO A 34 -7.53 5.07 -17.11
CA PRO A 34 -8.39 6.24 -17.31
C PRO A 34 -9.33 6.47 -16.13
N ALA A 35 -9.40 7.72 -15.66
CA ALA A 35 -10.29 8.12 -14.58
C ALA A 35 -11.76 7.87 -14.93
N GLN A 36 -12.51 7.38 -13.94
CA GLN A 36 -13.97 7.16 -14.02
C GLN A 36 -14.64 7.72 -12.76
N PRO A 37 -15.96 7.90 -12.75
CA PRO A 37 -16.66 8.34 -11.55
C PRO A 37 -16.37 7.43 -10.34
N GLY A 38 -15.83 8.00 -9.26
CA GLY A 38 -15.41 7.26 -8.06
C GLY A 38 -14.11 6.44 -8.21
N GLN A 39 -13.44 6.52 -9.35
CA GLN A 39 -12.20 5.79 -9.67
C GLN A 39 -11.18 6.76 -10.30
N PRO A 40 -10.61 7.68 -9.53
CA PRO A 40 -9.77 8.77 -10.04
C PRO A 40 -8.53 8.29 -10.80
N PHE A 41 -8.05 7.09 -10.50
CA PHE A 41 -6.85 6.50 -11.11
C PHE A 41 -7.15 5.24 -11.91
N GLY A 42 -8.43 5.05 -12.26
CA GLY A 42 -8.90 3.94 -13.09
C GLY A 42 -9.45 2.76 -12.30
N PRO A 43 -10.00 1.77 -13.02
CA PRO A 43 -10.66 0.63 -12.41
C PRO A 43 -9.72 -0.33 -11.65
N GLY A 44 -8.46 -0.45 -12.08
CA GLY A 44 -7.48 -1.34 -11.45
C GLY A 44 -7.14 -0.94 -10.01
N PRO A 45 -6.62 0.28 -9.76
CA PRO A 45 -6.38 0.78 -8.41
C PRO A 45 -7.64 0.79 -7.54
N ALA A 46 -8.80 1.13 -8.09
CA ALA A 46 -10.07 1.08 -7.38
C ALA A 46 -10.44 -0.35 -6.94
N ALA A 47 -10.25 -1.35 -7.81
CA ALA A 47 -10.50 -2.75 -7.48
C ALA A 47 -9.53 -3.27 -6.39
N ALA A 48 -8.25 -2.85 -6.43
CA ALA A 48 -7.29 -3.20 -5.40
C ALA A 48 -7.66 -2.59 -4.05
N LEU A 49 -8.12 -1.34 -4.03
CA LEU A 49 -8.61 -0.66 -2.84
C LEU A 49 -9.81 -1.38 -2.22
N GLU A 50 -10.81 -1.71 -3.02
CA GLU A 50 -12.00 -2.46 -2.55
C GLU A 50 -11.63 -3.84 -2.00
N ALA A 51 -10.71 -4.55 -2.68
CA ALA A 51 -10.25 -5.86 -2.21
C ALA A 51 -9.48 -5.76 -0.89
N PHE A 52 -8.66 -4.72 -0.71
CA PHE A 52 -7.93 -4.47 0.54
C PHE A 52 -8.87 -4.12 1.70
N LEU A 53 -9.85 -3.24 1.46
CA LEU A 53 -10.85 -2.88 2.48
C LEU A 53 -11.77 -4.06 2.83
N SER A 54 -12.10 -4.91 1.86
CA SER A 54 -12.83 -6.16 2.10
C SER A 54 -12.01 -7.11 2.99
N LEU A 55 -10.71 -7.27 2.73
CA LEU A 55 -9.80 -8.05 3.56
C LEU A 55 -9.72 -7.49 4.99
N ALA A 56 -9.60 -6.17 5.13
CA ALA A 56 -9.61 -5.51 6.44
C ALA A 56 -10.92 -5.78 7.20
N GLN A 57 -12.06 -5.68 6.53
CA GLN A 57 -13.38 -6.00 7.09
C GLN A 57 -13.47 -7.46 7.54
N GLU A 58 -13.01 -8.41 6.72
CA GLU A 58 -12.96 -9.85 7.05
C GLU A 58 -12.10 -10.11 8.29
N TRP A 59 -11.05 -9.33 8.45
CA TRP A 59 -10.17 -9.40 9.63
C TRP A 59 -10.70 -8.60 10.83
N GLY A 60 -11.91 -8.02 10.72
CA GLY A 60 -12.57 -7.26 11.78
C GLY A 60 -11.95 -5.88 12.05
N LEU A 61 -11.31 -5.31 11.05
CA LEU A 61 -10.76 -3.97 11.01
C LEU A 61 -11.47 -3.19 9.90
N PRO A 62 -12.74 -2.78 10.09
CA PRO A 62 -13.48 -2.10 9.05
C PRO A 62 -12.80 -0.80 8.65
N GLY A 63 -12.68 -0.60 7.34
CA GLY A 63 -12.10 0.61 6.76
C GLY A 63 -13.12 1.43 5.99
N GLU A 64 -12.69 2.57 5.51
CA GLU A 64 -13.48 3.51 4.72
C GLU A 64 -12.77 3.80 3.39
N ASN A 65 -13.54 3.77 2.28
CA ASN A 65 -13.09 4.22 0.98
C ASN A 65 -13.38 5.72 0.83
N LEU A 66 -12.35 6.53 0.75
CA LEU A 66 -12.44 7.99 0.60
C LEU A 66 -12.39 8.35 -0.88
N SER A 67 -13.54 8.23 -1.55
CA SER A 67 -13.78 8.64 -2.95
C SER A 67 -12.83 7.98 -3.97
N GLY A 68 -12.32 6.79 -3.69
CA GLY A 68 -11.40 6.07 -4.55
C GLY A 68 -9.96 6.62 -4.57
N TYR A 69 -9.68 7.70 -3.84
CA TYR A 69 -8.31 8.21 -3.69
C TYR A 69 -7.50 7.40 -2.69
N VAL A 70 -8.04 7.17 -1.51
CA VAL A 70 -7.39 6.37 -0.47
C VAL A 70 -8.40 5.53 0.30
N GLY A 71 -7.92 4.44 0.88
CA GLY A 71 -8.61 3.72 1.94
C GLY A 71 -8.00 4.01 3.29
N THR A 72 -8.83 4.08 4.33
CA THR A 72 -8.33 4.21 5.70
C THR A 72 -8.83 3.05 6.55
N VAL A 73 -7.98 2.53 7.42
CA VAL A 73 -8.33 1.50 8.41
C VAL A 73 -7.82 1.93 9.77
N ASP A 74 -8.73 2.10 10.73
CA ASP A 74 -8.38 2.44 12.10
C ASP A 74 -8.26 1.18 12.98
N LEU A 75 -7.21 1.14 13.81
CA LEU A 75 -7.00 0.03 14.71
C LEU A 75 -8.02 0.02 15.87
N ASN A 76 -8.42 1.20 16.32
CA ASN A 76 -9.35 1.36 17.44
C ASN A 76 -10.11 2.69 17.34
N ASN A 77 -11.04 2.93 18.27
CA ASN A 77 -11.91 4.11 18.29
C ASN A 77 -11.34 5.26 19.15
N GLN A 78 -10.04 5.29 19.45
CA GLN A 78 -9.45 6.41 20.18
C GLN A 78 -9.44 7.67 19.29
N PRO A 79 -9.80 8.84 19.84
CA PRO A 79 -9.93 10.06 19.04
C PRO A 79 -8.57 10.58 18.52
N ASP A 80 -7.49 10.30 19.26
CA ASP A 80 -6.15 10.75 18.91
C ASP A 80 -5.41 9.65 18.12
N THR A 81 -5.06 9.93 16.90
CA THR A 81 -4.18 9.07 16.07
C THR A 81 -2.73 9.46 16.29
N ALA A 82 -1.93 8.52 16.79
CA ALA A 82 -0.50 8.72 17.05
C ALA A 82 0.40 8.34 15.87
N LEU A 83 -0.04 7.39 15.05
CA LEU A 83 0.75 6.84 13.96
C LEU A 83 -0.13 6.68 12.72
N HIS A 84 0.36 7.18 11.58
CA HIS A 84 -0.08 6.74 10.28
C HIS A 84 0.88 5.66 9.76
N ILE A 85 0.32 4.56 9.22
CA ILE A 85 1.05 3.63 8.37
C ILE A 85 0.59 3.94 6.96
N LEU A 86 1.51 4.37 6.11
CA LEU A 86 1.22 4.88 4.78
C LEU A 86 1.89 4.00 3.73
N GLY A 87 1.13 3.46 2.81
CA GLY A 87 1.60 2.73 1.65
C GLY A 87 0.56 2.76 0.52
N HIS A 88 0.75 1.93 -0.51
CA HIS A 88 -0.06 2.00 -1.71
C HIS A 88 -0.49 0.62 -2.24
N LEU A 89 -1.45 0.63 -3.15
CA LEU A 89 -2.04 -0.57 -3.76
C LEU A 89 -1.95 -0.55 -5.28
N ASP A 90 -1.65 0.62 -5.88
CA ASP A 90 -1.32 0.70 -7.30
C ASP A 90 0.06 0.08 -7.57
N ILE A 91 0.35 -0.14 -8.82
CA ILE A 91 1.58 -0.78 -9.29
C ILE A 91 2.04 -0.12 -10.58
N VAL A 92 3.35 -0.17 -10.85
CA VAL A 92 3.89 0.11 -12.18
C VAL A 92 3.44 -0.96 -13.19
N ASP A 93 3.58 -0.67 -14.47
CA ASP A 93 3.39 -1.66 -15.53
C ASP A 93 4.15 -2.96 -15.21
N ALA A 94 3.48 -4.08 -15.45
CA ALA A 94 4.06 -5.38 -15.14
C ALA A 94 5.35 -5.68 -15.94
N GLY A 95 5.49 -5.08 -17.12
CA GLY A 95 6.63 -5.30 -18.01
C GLY A 95 6.68 -6.73 -18.57
N GLU A 96 7.82 -7.06 -19.14
CA GLU A 96 8.11 -8.37 -19.77
C GLU A 96 9.17 -9.14 -18.96
N GLY A 97 9.47 -10.38 -19.40
CA GLY A 97 10.57 -11.18 -18.82
C GLY A 97 10.19 -12.01 -17.59
N TRP A 98 8.92 -12.19 -17.29
CA TRP A 98 8.44 -13.05 -16.20
C TRP A 98 8.73 -14.52 -16.51
N THR A 99 9.57 -15.17 -15.69
CA THR A 99 10.04 -16.55 -15.91
C THR A 99 9.51 -17.55 -14.89
N VAL A 100 9.18 -17.10 -13.66
CA VAL A 100 8.70 -17.98 -12.58
C VAL A 100 7.19 -18.15 -12.63
N THR A 101 6.48 -17.05 -12.90
CA THR A 101 5.01 -16.99 -13.04
C THR A 101 4.63 -15.79 -13.88
N ALA A 102 3.36 -15.67 -14.31
CA ALA A 102 2.84 -14.44 -14.90
C ALA A 102 2.62 -13.37 -13.79
N PRO A 103 2.65 -12.06 -14.14
CA PRO A 103 2.64 -10.97 -13.15
C PRO A 103 1.49 -11.05 -12.15
N PHE A 104 0.29 -11.40 -12.59
CA PHE A 104 -0.93 -11.46 -11.76
C PHE A 104 -1.36 -12.88 -11.39
N GLN A 105 -0.42 -13.83 -11.48
CA GLN A 105 -0.59 -15.22 -11.05
C GLN A 105 0.36 -15.53 -9.89
N PRO A 106 0.02 -15.13 -8.66
CA PRO A 106 0.89 -15.30 -7.51
C PRO A 106 1.28 -16.77 -7.32
N LYS A 107 2.56 -17.02 -7.08
CA LYS A 107 3.10 -18.37 -6.94
C LYS A 107 4.19 -18.43 -5.89
N VAL A 108 4.07 -19.38 -4.97
CA VAL A 108 5.15 -19.67 -4.01
C VAL A 108 6.11 -20.70 -4.61
N VAL A 109 7.40 -20.36 -4.60
CA VAL A 109 8.49 -21.24 -5.01
C VAL A 109 9.64 -21.06 -4.01
N ASP A 110 10.09 -22.15 -3.41
CA ASP A 110 11.19 -22.18 -2.44
C ASP A 110 11.04 -21.15 -1.29
N GLY A 111 9.81 -20.98 -0.78
CA GLY A 111 9.49 -20.06 0.31
C GLY A 111 9.40 -18.58 -0.11
N LEU A 112 9.48 -18.26 -1.39
CA LEU A 112 9.31 -16.92 -1.93
C LEU A 112 7.99 -16.80 -2.69
N LEU A 113 7.22 -15.75 -2.43
CA LEU A 113 6.00 -15.43 -3.16
C LEU A 113 6.33 -14.51 -4.35
N TYR A 114 6.09 -14.99 -5.56
CA TYR A 114 6.31 -14.27 -6.80
C TYR A 114 5.00 -13.69 -7.35
N GLY A 115 5.07 -12.46 -7.86
CA GLY A 115 3.98 -11.72 -8.50
C GLY A 115 4.22 -10.21 -8.49
N ARG A 116 3.57 -9.44 -9.37
CA ARG A 116 3.67 -7.98 -9.38
C ARG A 116 2.97 -7.42 -8.13
N GLY A 117 3.69 -6.56 -7.37
CA GLY A 117 3.18 -5.96 -6.14
C GLY A 117 3.40 -6.81 -4.88
N THR A 118 4.07 -7.97 -4.95
CA THR A 118 4.36 -8.77 -3.75
C THR A 118 5.32 -8.08 -2.79
N ALA A 119 6.27 -7.30 -3.30
CA ALA A 119 7.23 -6.55 -2.52
C ALA A 119 6.88 -5.05 -2.44
N ASP A 120 6.32 -4.50 -3.52
CA ASP A 120 6.04 -3.09 -3.72
C ASP A 120 4.59 -2.93 -4.21
N ASP A 121 3.63 -2.49 -3.39
CA ASP A 121 3.67 -2.39 -1.91
C ASP A 121 2.53 -3.23 -1.28
N LYS A 122 1.81 -4.06 -2.09
CA LYS A 122 0.67 -4.88 -1.63
C LYS A 122 1.05 -5.84 -0.49
N GLY A 123 2.24 -6.46 -0.57
CA GLY A 123 2.73 -7.35 0.48
C GLY A 123 2.95 -6.63 1.80
N PRO A 124 3.78 -5.58 1.85
CA PRO A 124 3.98 -4.77 3.05
C PRO A 124 2.69 -4.18 3.61
N MET A 125 1.75 -3.74 2.75
CA MET A 125 0.43 -3.26 3.18
C MET A 125 -0.41 -4.33 3.89
N VAL A 126 -0.42 -5.56 3.36
CA VAL A 126 -1.07 -6.69 4.04
C VAL A 126 -0.35 -7.06 5.33
N ALA A 127 0.98 -6.99 5.36
CA ALA A 127 1.75 -7.24 6.57
C ALA A 127 1.43 -6.20 7.67
N ALA A 128 1.31 -4.92 7.29
CA ALA A 128 0.89 -3.85 8.21
C ALA A 128 -0.53 -4.09 8.75
N LEU A 129 -1.47 -4.48 7.89
CA LEU A 129 -2.83 -4.82 8.29
C LEU A 129 -2.85 -6.04 9.23
N LEU A 130 -2.02 -7.05 8.97
CA LEU A 130 -1.87 -8.22 9.84
C LEU A 130 -1.27 -7.85 11.20
N ALA A 131 -0.33 -6.89 11.25
CA ALA A 131 0.21 -6.37 12.49
C ALA A 131 -0.89 -5.67 13.33
N MET A 132 -1.75 -4.88 12.70
CA MET A 132 -2.91 -4.28 13.36
C MET A 132 -3.88 -5.34 13.89
N LYS A 133 -4.15 -6.38 13.08
CA LYS A 133 -4.95 -7.53 13.49
C LYS A 133 -4.35 -8.23 14.72
N ALA A 134 -3.04 -8.45 14.74
CA ALA A 134 -2.35 -9.08 15.87
C ALA A 134 -2.51 -8.27 17.18
N ILE A 135 -2.34 -6.96 17.12
CA ILE A 135 -2.54 -6.07 18.28
C ILE A 135 -3.96 -6.22 18.83
N ARG A 136 -4.97 -6.23 17.96
CA ARG A 136 -6.37 -6.39 18.37
C ARG A 136 -6.65 -7.78 18.94
N ASP A 137 -6.23 -8.84 18.28
CA ASP A 137 -6.51 -10.23 18.66
C ASP A 137 -5.81 -10.60 19.98
N LEU A 138 -4.61 -10.10 20.19
CA LEU A 138 -3.85 -10.23 21.44
C LEU A 138 -4.33 -9.25 22.52
N LYS A 139 -5.29 -8.38 22.20
CA LYS A 139 -5.86 -7.36 23.11
C LYS A 139 -4.76 -6.50 23.77
N LEU A 140 -3.75 -6.12 22.98
CA LEU A 140 -2.66 -5.28 23.49
C LEU A 140 -3.21 -3.88 23.80
N PRO A 141 -2.96 -3.34 25.00
CA PRO A 141 -3.54 -2.05 25.39
C PRO A 141 -2.89 -0.91 24.62
N LEU A 142 -3.71 -0.10 23.94
CA LEU A 142 -3.31 1.14 23.30
C LEU A 142 -4.14 2.31 23.81
N THR A 143 -3.48 3.45 24.02
CA THR A 143 -4.12 4.69 24.45
C THR A 143 -4.42 5.65 23.30
N LYS A 144 -3.92 5.34 22.11
CA LYS A 144 -4.11 6.13 20.88
C LYS A 144 -4.41 5.23 19.69
N ASN A 145 -4.97 5.81 18.64
CA ASN A 145 -5.23 5.10 17.42
C ASN A 145 -3.97 4.97 16.55
N VAL A 146 -3.95 3.94 15.71
CA VAL A 146 -3.09 3.77 14.54
C VAL A 146 -3.99 3.72 13.33
N ARG A 147 -3.72 4.56 12.34
CA ARG A 147 -4.43 4.58 11.06
C ARG A 147 -3.53 4.08 9.95
N LEU A 148 -3.98 3.06 9.25
CA LEU A 148 -3.37 2.62 8.00
C LEU A 148 -4.07 3.34 6.85
N ILE A 149 -3.27 3.92 5.95
CA ILE A 149 -3.69 4.69 4.78
C ILE A 149 -3.19 3.94 3.54
N ALA A 150 -4.11 3.44 2.75
CA ALA A 150 -3.85 2.71 1.52
C ALA A 150 -4.05 3.65 0.31
N GLY A 151 -2.96 4.11 -0.27
CA GLY A 151 -2.94 4.94 -1.48
C GLY A 151 -3.26 4.16 -2.74
N THR A 152 -3.56 4.89 -3.82
CA THR A 152 -3.94 4.34 -5.13
C THR A 152 -3.25 5.03 -6.31
N ASP A 153 -2.23 5.89 -6.06
CA ASP A 153 -1.51 6.67 -7.08
C ASP A 153 -0.07 7.03 -6.64
N GLU A 154 0.60 6.16 -5.89
CA GLU A 154 1.98 6.38 -5.46
C GLU A 154 2.91 6.43 -6.67
N GLU A 155 2.86 5.39 -7.50
CA GLU A 155 3.75 5.11 -8.63
C GLU A 155 3.71 6.16 -9.75
N THR A 156 2.68 7.02 -9.77
CA THR A 156 2.48 7.96 -10.87
C THR A 156 2.32 9.43 -10.46
N GLY A 157 2.33 9.75 -9.16
CA GLY A 157 2.35 11.15 -8.80
C GLY A 157 1.87 11.57 -7.43
N PHE A 158 1.52 10.67 -6.52
CA PHE A 158 1.07 10.99 -5.16
C PHE A 158 -0.13 11.93 -5.10
N ARG A 159 -1.02 11.90 -6.12
CA ARG A 159 -2.20 12.80 -6.17
C ARG A 159 -3.23 12.39 -5.12
N ASP A 160 -3.29 11.12 -4.79
CA ASP A 160 -4.12 10.49 -3.77
C ASP A 160 -3.77 11.01 -2.36
N ILE A 161 -2.50 10.94 -1.98
CA ILE A 161 -2.02 11.37 -0.67
C ILE A 161 -2.04 12.90 -0.53
N LYS A 162 -1.72 13.62 -1.61
CA LYS A 162 -1.90 15.09 -1.65
C LYS A 162 -3.37 15.47 -1.44
N TRP A 163 -4.30 14.73 -2.06
CA TRP A 163 -5.74 14.95 -1.87
C TRP A 163 -6.15 14.65 -0.43
N TYR A 164 -5.71 13.53 0.13
CA TYR A 164 -6.03 13.13 1.51
C TYR A 164 -5.55 14.17 2.51
N TYR A 165 -4.28 14.53 2.50
CA TYR A 165 -3.72 15.51 3.43
C TYR A 165 -4.11 16.97 3.14
N GLY A 166 -4.78 17.23 2.03
CA GLY A 166 -5.42 18.51 1.77
C GLY A 166 -6.59 18.83 2.73
N SER A 167 -7.17 17.79 3.36
CA SER A 167 -8.33 17.93 4.26
C SER A 167 -8.22 17.14 5.57
N HIS A 168 -7.20 16.32 5.73
CA HIS A 168 -6.99 15.49 6.92
C HIS A 168 -5.68 15.87 7.63
N PRO A 169 -5.65 15.85 8.97
CA PRO A 169 -4.45 16.18 9.73
C PRO A 169 -3.39 15.09 9.61
N TYR A 170 -2.13 15.47 9.75
CA TYR A 170 -1.04 14.53 9.91
C TYR A 170 -1.04 13.94 11.32
N ALA A 171 -0.69 12.65 11.44
CA ALA A 171 -0.33 12.09 12.74
C ALA A 171 1.06 12.58 13.18
N PRO A 172 1.37 12.55 14.48
CA PRO A 172 2.71 12.89 14.98
C PRO A 172 3.84 12.04 14.38
N HIS A 173 3.51 10.80 13.99
CA HIS A 173 4.45 9.87 13.39
C HIS A 173 3.84 9.24 12.14
N THR A 174 4.68 8.97 11.14
CA THR A 174 4.31 8.20 9.95
C THR A 174 5.38 7.12 9.71
N LEU A 175 4.93 5.91 9.43
CA LEU A 175 5.75 4.79 8.96
C LEU A 175 5.29 4.44 7.55
N SER A 176 6.22 4.34 6.61
CA SER A 176 5.97 3.71 5.31
C SER A 176 6.66 2.35 5.27
N PRO A 177 5.94 1.25 5.00
CA PRO A 177 6.55 -0.06 4.83
C PRO A 177 7.18 -0.27 3.46
N ASP A 178 7.10 0.72 2.59
CA ASP A 178 7.55 0.73 1.20
C ASP A 178 9.04 1.05 1.10
N ALA A 179 9.88 0.22 1.69
CA ALA A 179 11.34 0.35 1.67
C ALA A 179 12.05 -0.92 2.14
N ASP A 180 13.33 -1.01 1.83
CA ASP A 180 14.21 -2.04 2.34
C ASP A 180 14.61 -1.81 3.80
N PHE A 181 15.15 -2.85 4.46
CA PHE A 181 15.78 -2.74 5.77
C PHE A 181 17.28 -2.37 5.66
N PRO A 182 17.84 -1.65 6.64
CA PRO A 182 17.26 -1.16 7.90
C PRO A 182 16.29 0.03 7.71
N ILE A 183 15.57 0.38 8.79
CA ILE A 183 14.64 1.52 8.77
C ILE A 183 15.39 2.78 8.32
N ILE A 184 14.88 3.41 7.27
CA ILE A 184 15.39 4.66 6.71
C ILE A 184 14.65 5.82 7.39
N ASN A 185 15.37 6.77 7.95
CA ASN A 185 14.81 7.94 8.60
C ASN A 185 15.28 9.29 8.01
N LEU A 186 16.07 9.21 6.93
CA LEU A 186 16.55 10.37 6.19
C LEU A 186 16.78 9.99 4.72
N GLU A 187 16.16 10.74 3.82
CA GLU A 187 16.32 10.56 2.38
C GLU A 187 16.78 11.84 1.69
N LYS A 188 17.38 11.67 0.50
CA LYS A 188 17.69 12.79 -0.39
C LYS A 188 16.43 13.24 -1.11
N GLY A 189 16.28 14.56 -1.30
CA GLY A 189 15.26 15.09 -2.19
C GLY A 189 15.49 14.63 -3.63
N HIS A 190 14.42 14.28 -4.33
CA HIS A 190 14.43 13.98 -5.76
C HIS A 190 13.96 15.20 -6.54
N TYR A 191 14.73 15.61 -7.55
CA TYR A 191 14.38 16.69 -8.46
C TYR A 191 14.58 16.24 -9.90
N GLN A 192 13.48 16.22 -10.66
CA GLN A 192 13.47 15.82 -12.08
C GLN A 192 12.91 16.96 -12.91
N PRO A 193 13.78 17.88 -13.43
CA PRO A 193 13.33 18.97 -14.27
C PRO A 193 13.02 18.49 -15.69
N THR A 194 11.97 19.03 -16.27
CA THR A 194 11.68 18.88 -17.70
C THR A 194 12.08 20.15 -18.42
N PHE A 195 12.94 20.01 -19.44
CA PHE A 195 13.29 21.11 -20.35
C PHE A 195 12.51 20.96 -21.63
N GLN A 196 11.81 22.00 -22.05
CA GLN A 196 11.08 22.04 -23.28
C GLN A 196 11.60 23.20 -24.16
N ALA A 197 11.98 22.90 -25.40
CA ALA A 197 12.37 23.88 -26.39
C ALA A 197 11.47 23.79 -27.62
N ALA A 198 10.94 24.92 -28.08
CA ALA A 198 10.25 24.98 -29.35
C ALA A 198 11.29 25.15 -30.46
N TRP A 199 11.26 24.24 -31.45
CA TRP A 199 12.13 24.31 -32.63
C TRP A 199 11.33 24.83 -33.83
N PRO A 200 11.79 25.87 -34.57
CA PRO A 200 11.13 26.34 -35.77
C PRO A 200 11.10 25.21 -36.85
N GLN A 201 9.93 24.94 -37.40
CA GLN A 201 9.73 23.84 -38.36
C GLN A 201 10.53 23.97 -39.67
N GLU A 202 11.13 25.14 -39.95
CA GLU A 202 11.80 25.45 -41.22
C GLU A 202 13.34 25.32 -41.19
N THR A 203 13.94 24.96 -40.10
CA THR A 203 15.40 24.76 -40.04
C THR A 203 15.74 23.29 -40.01
N ALA A 204 16.19 22.78 -41.13
CA ALA A 204 16.84 21.47 -41.19
C ALA A 204 18.06 21.47 -40.26
N LEU A 205 18.23 20.41 -39.48
CA LEU A 205 19.46 20.21 -38.70
C LEU A 205 20.64 20.14 -39.67
N PRO A 206 21.76 20.77 -39.38
CA PRO A 206 22.96 20.71 -40.22
C PRO A 206 23.52 19.31 -40.31
#